data_be905181215a744de26382d6406a3045
#
_entry.id   be905181215a744de26382d6406a3045
#
_cell.length_a   1.000
_cell.length_b   1.000
_cell.length_c   1.000
_cell.angle_alpha   90.00
_cell.angle_beta   90.00
_cell.angle_gamma   90.00
#
_symmetry.space_group_name_H-M   'P 1'
#
loop_
_entity.id
_entity.type
_entity.pdbx_description
1 polymer ?
#
loop_
_entity_poly.entity_id
_entity_poly.type
_entity_poly.pdbx_seq_one_letter_code
_entity_poly.pdbx_strand_id
1 'polypeptide(L)'
;MMNRIKNSFNTLKEKGEMGVIPYLTVGFPSIEDTMNMVPALAEGGADIIELGVPYSDPLADGTTIQRSSFQALLNGVNLKKCLDICKDLRRNGLTTPLVLMGYYNPILRFGLKEFSLSCKENGVDGIIVPDLPFEESWPLKTECQENNISFIPLLAPTSTDIRIEKTCQNADGFIYCVSLTGVTGARQEMGSSVPDFINRVKKHAKVPIAIGFGISQRQHVESLSTIANAAVVGSALIDTIEKTPTSDRREVVKSFISDLKGGS
;
A
#
# COMPACT_ATOMS: atom_id res chain seq x y z
N MET A 1 13.70 -14.91 -9.71
CA MET A 1 13.15 -15.10 -8.34
C MET A 1 11.66 -14.81 -8.38
N MET A 2 10.84 -15.58 -7.66
CA MET A 2 9.41 -15.28 -7.55
C MET A 2 9.21 -13.97 -6.78
N ASN A 3 8.33 -13.08 -7.26
CA ASN A 3 8.05 -11.81 -6.62
C ASN A 3 7.50 -12.05 -5.19
N ARG A 4 8.01 -11.32 -4.18
CA ARG A 4 7.63 -11.48 -2.76
C ARG A 4 6.14 -11.26 -2.52
N ILE A 5 5.50 -10.34 -3.27
CA ILE A 5 4.05 -10.10 -3.20
C ILE A 5 3.28 -11.37 -3.52
N LYS A 6 3.64 -12.06 -4.61
CA LYS A 6 2.98 -13.31 -5.02
C LYS A 6 3.17 -14.41 -3.97
N ASN A 7 4.36 -14.50 -3.39
CA ASN A 7 4.64 -15.47 -2.31
C ASN A 7 3.77 -15.19 -1.08
N SER A 8 3.66 -13.93 -0.65
CA SER A 8 2.83 -13.54 0.48
C SER A 8 1.37 -13.95 0.28
N PHE A 9 0.79 -13.63 -0.87
CA PHE A 9 -0.60 -14.02 -1.16
C PHE A 9 -0.80 -15.53 -1.30
N ASN A 10 0.18 -16.27 -1.80
CA ASN A 10 0.12 -17.73 -1.83
C ASN A 10 0.08 -18.31 -0.42
N THR A 11 0.96 -17.84 0.48
CA THR A 11 0.98 -18.24 1.88
C THR A 11 -0.35 -17.94 2.58
N LEU A 12 -0.91 -16.74 2.38
CA LEU A 12 -2.21 -16.36 2.91
C LEU A 12 -3.33 -17.29 2.42
N LYS A 13 -3.32 -17.61 1.14
CA LYS A 13 -4.30 -18.52 0.53
C LYS A 13 -4.20 -19.94 1.12
N GLU A 14 -2.98 -20.46 1.29
CA GLU A 14 -2.74 -21.79 1.89
C GLU A 14 -3.23 -21.86 3.34
N LYS A 15 -3.08 -20.77 4.10
CA LYS A 15 -3.54 -20.68 5.48
C LYS A 15 -5.03 -20.32 5.61
N GLY A 16 -5.68 -19.88 4.54
CA GLY A 16 -7.05 -19.36 4.58
C GLY A 16 -7.17 -18.03 5.36
N GLU A 17 -6.10 -17.25 5.39
CA GLU A 17 -6.00 -16.01 6.16
C GLU A 17 -6.22 -14.77 5.29
N MET A 18 -6.76 -13.72 5.91
CA MET A 18 -6.84 -12.37 5.34
C MET A 18 -5.51 -11.65 5.51
N GLY A 19 -4.99 -11.05 4.44
CA GLY A 19 -3.79 -10.24 4.49
C GLY A 19 -4.03 -8.87 5.14
N VAL A 20 -3.00 -8.32 5.80
CA VAL A 20 -2.99 -6.95 6.32
C VAL A 20 -1.83 -6.19 5.68
N ILE A 21 -2.15 -5.06 5.04
CA ILE A 21 -1.22 -4.19 4.33
C ILE A 21 -1.23 -2.81 5.01
N PRO A 22 -0.34 -2.53 5.96
CA PRO A 22 -0.19 -1.20 6.52
C PRO A 22 0.43 -0.23 5.52
N TYR A 23 -0.09 0.99 5.49
CA TYR A 23 0.51 2.14 4.82
C TYR A 23 1.24 3.03 5.82
N LEU A 24 2.46 3.43 5.48
CA LEU A 24 3.25 4.39 6.24
C LEU A 24 3.89 5.42 5.30
N THR A 25 3.74 6.72 5.59
CA THR A 25 4.47 7.77 4.86
C THR A 25 5.94 7.73 5.25
N VAL A 26 6.83 7.56 4.28
CA VAL A 26 8.29 7.53 4.52
C VAL A 26 8.77 8.87 5.06
N GLY A 27 9.43 8.84 6.21
CA GLY A 27 9.93 10.04 6.88
C GLY A 27 8.92 10.70 7.84
N PHE A 28 7.78 10.06 8.10
CA PHE A 28 6.82 10.50 9.09
C PHE A 28 6.84 9.61 10.34
N PRO A 29 6.87 10.16 11.55
CA PRO A 29 7.13 11.57 11.89
C PRO A 29 8.58 11.99 11.65
N SER A 30 9.50 11.02 11.52
CA SER A 30 10.92 11.19 11.17
C SER A 30 11.43 10.02 10.32
N ILE A 31 12.63 10.18 9.74
CA ILE A 31 13.30 9.09 9.00
C ILE A 31 13.68 7.96 9.96
N GLU A 32 14.13 8.29 11.16
CA GLU A 32 14.48 7.32 12.19
C GLU A 32 13.25 6.51 12.63
N ASP A 33 12.11 7.16 12.83
CA ASP A 33 10.84 6.49 13.12
C ASP A 33 10.46 5.50 12.01
N THR A 34 10.61 5.89 10.74
CA THR A 34 10.35 4.98 9.61
C THR A 34 11.23 3.74 9.69
N MET A 35 12.54 3.90 9.95
CA MET A 35 13.49 2.79 10.05
C MET A 35 13.19 1.85 11.23
N ASN A 36 12.61 2.36 12.31
CA ASN A 36 12.23 1.59 13.49
C ASN A 36 10.85 0.93 13.36
N MET A 37 9.88 1.65 12.79
CA MET A 37 8.50 1.18 12.69
C MET A 37 8.28 0.15 11.58
N VAL A 38 8.94 0.27 10.42
CA VAL A 38 8.75 -0.68 9.30
C VAL A 38 9.08 -2.12 9.69
N PRO A 39 10.21 -2.43 10.36
CA PRO A 39 10.46 -3.77 10.90
C PRO A 39 9.41 -4.19 11.95
N ALA A 40 8.95 -3.27 12.80
CA ALA A 40 7.93 -3.55 13.80
C ALA A 40 6.56 -3.91 13.19
N LEU A 41 6.17 -3.25 12.08
CA LEU A 41 4.98 -3.64 11.31
C LEU A 41 5.10 -5.08 10.80
N ALA A 42 6.27 -5.46 10.28
CA ALA A 42 6.53 -6.84 9.84
C ALA A 42 6.48 -7.84 11.00
N GLU A 43 7.07 -7.51 12.16
CA GLU A 43 7.00 -8.32 13.38
C GLU A 43 5.58 -8.47 13.92
N GLY A 44 4.74 -7.44 13.72
CA GLY A 44 3.31 -7.47 14.05
C GLY A 44 2.48 -8.35 13.10
N GLY A 45 3.08 -8.87 12.02
CA GLY A 45 2.41 -9.76 11.08
C GLY A 45 1.90 -9.07 9.80
N ALA A 46 2.42 -7.89 9.46
CA ALA A 46 2.14 -7.27 8.16
C ALA A 46 2.58 -8.18 7.00
N ASP A 47 1.69 -8.44 6.07
CA ASP A 47 1.94 -9.35 4.93
C ASP A 47 2.63 -8.64 3.76
N ILE A 48 2.33 -7.37 3.58
CA ILE A 48 2.95 -6.43 2.62
C ILE A 48 3.00 -5.08 3.35
N ILE A 49 4.02 -4.27 3.10
CA ILE A 49 4.10 -2.90 3.66
C ILE A 49 4.08 -1.91 2.52
N GLU A 50 3.13 -0.99 2.58
CA GLU A 50 2.99 0.12 1.63
C GLU A 50 3.70 1.35 2.18
N LEU A 51 4.66 1.86 1.42
CA LEU A 51 5.49 3.02 1.77
C LEU A 51 5.11 4.21 0.89
N GLY A 52 4.48 5.21 1.49
CA GLY A 52 4.09 6.44 0.82
C GLY A 52 5.29 7.35 0.54
N VAL A 53 5.50 7.69 -0.72
CA VAL A 53 6.46 8.70 -1.16
C VAL A 53 5.82 10.07 -0.98
N PRO A 54 6.36 10.96 -0.12
CA PRO A 54 5.74 12.26 0.12
C PRO A 54 5.77 13.14 -1.13
N TYR A 55 4.66 13.87 -1.35
CA TYR A 55 4.49 14.76 -2.50
C TYR A 55 3.78 16.06 -2.08
N SER A 56 4.10 17.17 -2.75
CA SER A 56 3.57 18.51 -2.40
C SER A 56 2.10 18.69 -2.76
N ASP A 57 1.63 17.99 -3.79
CA ASP A 57 0.29 18.17 -4.36
C ASP A 57 -0.52 16.86 -4.40
N PRO A 58 -0.78 16.24 -3.22
CA PRO A 58 -1.29 14.88 -3.10
C PRO A 58 -2.82 14.83 -3.27
N LEU A 59 -3.33 15.08 -4.48
CA LEU A 59 -4.75 15.22 -4.80
C LEU A 59 -5.58 13.96 -4.55
N ALA A 60 -4.96 12.79 -4.57
CA ALA A 60 -5.63 11.52 -4.30
C ALA A 60 -5.69 11.14 -2.81
N ASP A 61 -4.99 11.90 -1.94
CA ASP A 61 -4.85 11.55 -0.53
C ASP A 61 -5.84 12.28 0.36
N GLY A 62 -6.27 11.61 1.42
CA GLY A 62 -7.05 12.24 2.49
C GLY A 62 -6.19 13.11 3.41
N THR A 63 -6.86 13.93 4.26
CA THR A 63 -6.22 14.93 5.11
C THR A 63 -5.13 14.38 6.04
N THR A 64 -5.33 13.18 6.60
CA THR A 64 -4.34 12.51 7.46
C THR A 64 -3.06 12.17 6.67
N ILE A 65 -3.20 11.62 5.47
CA ILE A 65 -2.05 11.28 4.62
C ILE A 65 -1.37 12.55 4.10
N GLN A 66 -2.14 13.58 3.70
CA GLN A 66 -1.59 14.88 3.29
C GLN A 66 -0.73 15.50 4.41
N ARG A 67 -1.22 15.46 5.67
CA ARG A 67 -0.49 15.97 6.83
C ARG A 67 0.82 15.23 7.06
N SER A 68 0.81 13.89 7.02
CA SER A 68 2.02 13.08 7.17
C SER A 68 3.00 13.28 6.02
N SER A 69 2.50 13.42 4.78
CA SER A 69 3.30 13.74 3.59
C SER A 69 3.98 15.11 3.73
N PHE A 70 3.24 16.13 4.16
CA PHE A 70 3.80 17.45 4.38
C PHE A 70 4.93 17.45 5.42
N GLN A 71 4.73 16.78 6.56
CA GLN A 71 5.78 16.64 7.59
C GLN A 71 7.01 15.90 7.04
N ALA A 72 6.82 14.84 6.26
CA ALA A 72 7.92 14.11 5.65
C ALA A 72 8.73 14.96 4.65
N LEU A 73 8.06 15.83 3.88
CA LEU A 73 8.73 16.81 3.01
C LEU A 73 9.58 17.82 3.82
N LEU A 74 9.07 18.29 4.96
CA LEU A 74 9.85 19.16 5.86
C LEU A 74 11.08 18.44 6.42
N ASN A 75 11.01 17.11 6.60
CA ASN A 75 12.15 16.27 6.99
C ASN A 75 13.12 15.97 5.82
N GLY A 76 12.92 16.61 4.66
CA GLY A 76 13.80 16.48 3.48
C GLY A 76 13.63 15.16 2.69
N VAL A 77 12.53 14.44 2.89
CA VAL A 77 12.27 13.18 2.19
C VAL A 77 11.78 13.47 0.77
N ASN A 78 12.32 12.72 -0.17
CA ASN A 78 11.95 12.72 -1.59
C ASN A 78 11.99 11.28 -2.14
N LEU A 79 11.64 11.08 -3.40
CA LEU A 79 11.61 9.76 -4.05
C LEU A 79 12.95 9.01 -3.92
N LYS A 80 14.09 9.68 -4.15
CA LYS A 80 15.41 9.06 -4.02
C LYS A 80 15.66 8.59 -2.59
N LYS A 81 15.32 9.41 -1.59
CA LYS A 81 15.47 9.05 -0.18
C LYS A 81 14.58 7.86 0.22
N CYS A 82 13.37 7.76 -0.36
CA CYS A 82 12.49 6.59 -0.15
C CYS A 82 13.14 5.30 -0.68
N LEU A 83 13.75 5.34 -1.87
CA LEU A 83 14.48 4.20 -2.42
C LEU A 83 15.69 3.82 -1.55
N ASP A 84 16.46 4.80 -1.07
CA ASP A 84 17.60 4.55 -0.17
C ASP A 84 17.14 3.88 1.14
N ILE A 85 16.02 4.32 1.72
CA ILE A 85 15.40 3.74 2.91
C ILE A 85 14.97 2.28 2.64
N CYS A 86 14.35 1.98 1.51
CA CYS A 86 14.02 0.59 1.13
C CYS A 86 15.27 -0.29 1.10
N LYS A 87 16.38 0.20 0.52
CA LYS A 87 17.66 -0.50 0.50
C LYS A 87 18.19 -0.78 1.89
N ASP A 88 18.16 0.21 2.78
CA ASP A 88 18.65 0.05 4.14
C ASP A 88 17.79 -0.93 4.95
N LEU A 89 16.46 -0.88 4.80
CA LEU A 89 15.55 -1.87 5.37
C LEU A 89 15.88 -3.30 4.89
N ARG A 90 16.15 -3.48 3.59
CA ARG A 90 16.57 -4.78 3.05
C ARG A 90 17.93 -5.25 3.58
N ARG A 91 18.90 -4.36 3.69
CA ARG A 91 20.21 -4.67 4.29
C ARG A 91 20.09 -5.09 5.76
N ASN A 92 19.12 -4.53 6.48
CA ASN A 92 18.81 -4.89 7.86
C ASN A 92 17.94 -6.15 7.97
N GLY A 93 17.75 -6.90 6.87
CA GLY A 93 17.12 -8.23 6.89
C GLY A 93 15.61 -8.24 6.67
N LEU A 94 14.97 -7.12 6.35
CA LEU A 94 13.53 -7.09 6.09
C LEU A 94 13.19 -7.92 4.85
N THR A 95 12.37 -8.96 5.01
CA THR A 95 11.92 -9.86 3.93
C THR A 95 10.50 -9.58 3.47
N THR A 96 9.66 -8.93 4.29
CA THR A 96 8.28 -8.54 3.97
C THR A 96 8.25 -7.73 2.68
N PRO A 97 7.31 -8.00 1.74
CA PRO A 97 7.18 -7.23 0.50
C PRO A 97 7.02 -5.74 0.77
N LEU A 98 7.70 -4.91 -0.01
CA LEU A 98 7.61 -3.45 0.01
C LEU A 98 6.96 -2.94 -1.27
N VAL A 99 5.91 -2.15 -1.13
CA VAL A 99 5.23 -1.46 -2.23
C VAL A 99 5.41 0.04 -2.04
N LEU A 100 5.94 0.74 -3.04
CA LEU A 100 5.97 2.20 -3.03
C LEU A 100 4.68 2.76 -3.60
N MET A 101 4.02 3.66 -2.87
CA MET A 101 2.92 4.47 -3.38
C MET A 101 3.39 5.91 -3.57
N GLY A 102 3.29 6.41 -4.79
CA GLY A 102 3.75 7.77 -5.11
C GLY A 102 3.13 8.31 -6.38
N TYR A 103 3.24 9.63 -6.57
CA TYR A 103 2.65 10.35 -7.69
C TYR A 103 3.50 10.26 -8.96
N TYR A 104 2.84 10.35 -10.12
CA TYR A 104 3.49 10.11 -11.41
C TYR A 104 4.55 11.15 -11.76
N ASN A 105 4.32 12.42 -11.45
CA ASN A 105 5.24 13.49 -11.82
C ASN A 105 6.68 13.32 -11.24
N PRO A 106 6.88 13.02 -9.94
CA PRO A 106 8.21 12.67 -9.43
C PRO A 106 8.86 11.47 -10.13
N ILE A 107 8.08 10.45 -10.47
CA ILE A 107 8.56 9.25 -11.17
C ILE A 107 8.99 9.60 -12.59
N LEU A 108 8.16 10.38 -13.31
CA LEU A 108 8.47 10.85 -14.66
C LEU A 108 9.76 11.69 -14.70
N ARG A 109 9.93 12.58 -13.71
CA ARG A 109 11.15 13.39 -13.58
C ARG A 109 12.39 12.57 -13.23
N PHE A 110 12.23 11.48 -12.51
CA PHE A 110 13.33 10.55 -12.20
C PHE A 110 13.78 9.78 -13.44
N GLY A 111 12.87 9.57 -14.40
CA GLY A 111 13.02 8.72 -15.56
C GLY A 111 12.41 7.33 -15.31
N LEU A 112 11.52 6.88 -16.21
CA LEU A 112 10.73 5.64 -15.96
C LEU A 112 11.63 4.40 -15.85
N LYS A 113 12.62 4.30 -16.73
CA LYS A 113 13.60 3.21 -16.75
C LYS A 113 14.50 3.23 -15.52
N GLU A 114 15.06 4.39 -15.22
CA GLU A 114 15.94 4.62 -14.07
C GLU A 114 15.22 4.35 -12.76
N PHE A 115 13.96 4.74 -12.68
CA PHE A 115 13.10 4.49 -11.52
C PHE A 115 12.85 3.00 -11.32
N SER A 116 12.42 2.29 -12.35
CA SER A 116 12.12 0.85 -12.25
C SER A 116 13.37 0.03 -11.92
N LEU A 117 14.52 0.37 -12.51
CA LEU A 117 15.81 -0.23 -12.18
C LEU A 117 16.20 0.05 -10.71
N SER A 118 16.07 1.31 -10.27
CA SER A 118 16.33 1.68 -8.88
C SER A 118 15.40 0.97 -7.90
N CYS A 119 14.12 0.78 -8.23
CA CYS A 119 13.21 -0.04 -7.43
C CYS A 119 13.74 -1.46 -7.24
N LYS A 120 14.16 -2.12 -8.33
CA LYS A 120 14.75 -3.46 -8.29
C LYS A 120 16.01 -3.52 -7.41
N GLU A 121 16.95 -2.60 -7.63
CA GLU A 121 18.23 -2.57 -6.91
C GLU A 121 18.06 -2.28 -5.42
N ASN A 122 17.02 -1.53 -5.04
CA ASN A 122 16.73 -1.19 -3.65
C ASN A 122 15.68 -2.14 -3.01
N GLY A 123 15.28 -3.19 -3.71
CA GLY A 123 14.45 -4.26 -3.17
C GLY A 123 12.97 -3.90 -2.98
N VAL A 124 12.46 -2.95 -3.76
CA VAL A 124 11.03 -2.69 -3.91
C VAL A 124 10.39 -3.81 -4.72
N ASP A 125 9.20 -4.27 -4.36
CA ASP A 125 8.48 -5.38 -4.99
C ASP A 125 7.33 -4.92 -5.89
N GLY A 126 6.78 -3.75 -5.62
CA GLY A 126 5.68 -3.20 -6.40
C GLY A 126 5.54 -1.70 -6.26
N ILE A 127 4.75 -1.11 -7.14
CA ILE A 127 4.43 0.32 -7.13
C ILE A 127 2.94 0.56 -7.32
N ILE A 128 2.45 1.62 -6.68
CA ILE A 128 1.10 2.18 -6.84
C ILE A 128 1.24 3.64 -7.26
N VAL A 129 0.55 4.06 -8.31
CA VAL A 129 0.57 5.44 -8.81
C VAL A 129 -0.86 5.93 -8.94
N PRO A 130 -1.41 6.62 -7.91
CA PRO A 130 -2.83 6.92 -7.82
C PRO A 130 -3.35 7.94 -8.85
N ASP A 131 -2.49 8.78 -9.38
CA ASP A 131 -2.79 9.79 -10.39
C ASP A 131 -2.48 9.34 -11.83
N LEU A 132 -2.07 8.08 -12.04
CA LEU A 132 -1.81 7.53 -13.37
C LEU A 132 -2.95 6.57 -13.76
N PRO A 133 -3.84 6.96 -14.71
CA PRO A 133 -4.87 6.07 -15.22
C PRO A 133 -4.26 4.80 -15.83
N PHE A 134 -4.93 3.66 -15.61
CA PHE A 134 -4.43 2.39 -16.12
C PHE A 134 -4.18 2.41 -17.64
N GLU A 135 -5.03 3.10 -18.38
CA GLU A 135 -4.94 3.26 -19.85
C GLU A 135 -3.65 3.97 -20.29
N GLU A 136 -3.07 4.81 -19.44
CA GLU A 136 -1.85 5.60 -19.71
C GLU A 136 -0.60 4.97 -19.03
N SER A 137 -0.80 3.91 -18.27
CA SER A 137 0.27 3.32 -17.44
C SER A 137 1.32 2.50 -18.23
N TRP A 138 1.05 2.16 -19.49
CA TRP A 138 1.87 1.23 -20.26
C TRP A 138 3.36 1.56 -20.29
N PRO A 139 3.81 2.80 -20.49
CA PRO A 139 5.24 3.10 -20.48
C PRO A 139 5.92 2.72 -19.16
N LEU A 140 5.34 3.12 -18.02
CA LEU A 140 5.88 2.79 -16.71
C LEU A 140 5.73 1.31 -16.39
N LYS A 141 4.58 0.72 -16.71
CA LYS A 141 4.30 -0.69 -16.46
C LYS A 141 5.27 -1.61 -17.19
N THR A 142 5.61 -1.31 -18.45
CA THR A 142 6.59 -2.08 -19.24
C THR A 142 7.95 -2.09 -18.54
N GLU A 143 8.45 -0.92 -18.14
CA GLU A 143 9.72 -0.81 -17.41
C GLU A 143 9.68 -1.58 -16.06
N CYS A 144 8.56 -1.52 -15.35
CA CYS A 144 8.38 -2.29 -14.12
C CYS A 144 8.43 -3.80 -14.38
N GLN A 145 7.74 -4.29 -15.41
CA GLN A 145 7.72 -5.72 -15.75
C GLN A 145 9.11 -6.24 -16.13
N GLU A 146 9.89 -5.50 -16.90
CA GLU A 146 11.27 -5.84 -17.25
C GLU A 146 12.18 -5.97 -16.01
N ASN A 147 11.85 -5.26 -14.94
CA ASN A 147 12.60 -5.28 -13.69
C ASN A 147 11.96 -6.15 -12.59
N ASN A 148 10.90 -6.92 -12.88
CA ASN A 148 10.14 -7.74 -11.94
C ASN A 148 9.50 -6.95 -10.79
N ILE A 149 9.10 -5.71 -11.06
CA ILE A 149 8.33 -4.85 -10.15
C ILE A 149 6.85 -4.95 -10.55
N SER A 150 5.98 -5.29 -9.60
CA SER A 150 4.55 -5.32 -9.86
C SER A 150 3.98 -3.91 -9.96
N PHE A 151 3.33 -3.59 -11.08
CA PHE A 151 2.51 -2.39 -11.21
C PHE A 151 1.10 -2.68 -10.72
N ILE A 152 0.74 -2.16 -9.55
CA ILE A 152 -0.51 -2.43 -8.85
C ILE A 152 -1.55 -1.42 -9.27
N PRO A 153 -2.59 -1.85 -10.01
CA PRO A 153 -3.63 -0.94 -10.48
C PRO A 153 -4.65 -0.62 -9.40
N LEU A 154 -5.22 0.59 -9.47
CA LEU A 154 -6.32 1.02 -8.62
C LEU A 154 -7.65 0.92 -9.37
N LEU A 155 -8.68 0.45 -8.65
CA LEU A 155 -10.07 0.48 -9.08
C LEU A 155 -10.93 1.14 -8.00
N ALA A 156 -11.93 1.90 -8.43
CA ALA A 156 -12.87 2.60 -7.57
C ALA A 156 -14.32 2.21 -7.94
N PRO A 157 -15.31 2.40 -7.06
CA PRO A 157 -16.72 2.11 -7.36
C PRO A 157 -17.25 2.81 -8.62
N THR A 158 -16.68 3.97 -9.00
CA THR A 158 -16.98 4.69 -10.26
C THR A 158 -16.34 4.09 -11.50
N SER A 159 -15.46 3.11 -11.35
CA SER A 159 -14.86 2.43 -12.51
C SER A 159 -15.93 1.72 -13.32
N THR A 160 -15.95 1.97 -14.63
CA THR A 160 -16.87 1.29 -15.56
C THR A 160 -16.53 -0.19 -15.69
N ASP A 161 -17.47 -1.04 -16.08
CA ASP A 161 -17.24 -2.48 -16.26
C ASP A 161 -16.13 -2.75 -17.28
N ILE A 162 -16.07 -1.98 -18.36
CA ILE A 162 -15.01 -2.08 -19.38
C ILE A 162 -13.64 -1.79 -18.77
N ARG A 163 -13.54 -0.76 -17.91
CA ARG A 163 -12.28 -0.43 -17.19
C ARG A 163 -11.90 -1.54 -16.22
N ILE A 164 -12.85 -2.04 -15.45
CA ILE A 164 -12.64 -3.16 -14.51
C ILE A 164 -12.08 -4.38 -15.27
N GLU A 165 -12.75 -4.79 -16.35
CA GLU A 165 -12.31 -5.94 -17.14
C GLU A 165 -10.89 -5.76 -17.69
N LYS A 166 -10.61 -4.65 -18.38
CA LYS A 166 -9.29 -4.38 -18.95
C LYS A 166 -8.19 -4.32 -17.90
N THR A 167 -8.47 -3.67 -16.76
CA THR A 167 -7.53 -3.57 -15.64
C THR A 167 -7.24 -4.96 -15.05
N CYS A 168 -8.29 -5.74 -14.79
CA CYS A 168 -8.15 -7.10 -14.22
C CYS A 168 -7.39 -8.07 -15.14
N GLN A 169 -7.61 -7.98 -16.45
CA GLN A 169 -6.91 -8.84 -17.44
C GLN A 169 -5.40 -8.60 -17.45
N ASN A 170 -4.98 -7.40 -17.13
CA ASN A 170 -3.59 -6.95 -17.22
C ASN A 170 -2.97 -6.64 -15.85
N ALA A 171 -3.66 -6.93 -14.74
CA ALA A 171 -3.15 -6.69 -13.41
C ALA A 171 -2.00 -7.63 -13.05
N ASP A 172 -1.05 -7.13 -12.27
CA ASP A 172 0.04 -7.88 -11.66
C ASP A 172 0.11 -7.58 -10.16
N GLY A 173 0.66 -8.51 -9.38
CA GLY A 173 0.72 -8.42 -7.93
C GLY A 173 -0.67 -8.59 -7.29
N PHE A 174 -1.43 -7.52 -7.19
CA PHE A 174 -2.82 -7.49 -6.72
C PHE A 174 -3.58 -6.29 -7.32
N ILE A 175 -4.91 -6.28 -7.16
CA ILE A 175 -5.75 -5.13 -7.51
C ILE A 175 -6.07 -4.38 -6.22
N TYR A 176 -5.81 -3.07 -6.21
CA TYR A 176 -6.16 -2.22 -5.08
C TYR A 176 -7.52 -1.56 -5.32
N CYS A 177 -8.52 -1.98 -4.56
CA CYS A 177 -9.86 -1.39 -4.56
C CYS A 177 -9.94 -0.27 -3.53
N VAL A 178 -10.09 0.97 -3.99
CA VAL A 178 -10.20 2.15 -3.13
C VAL A 178 -11.65 2.57 -2.94
N SER A 179 -11.96 3.21 -1.81
CA SER A 179 -13.27 3.84 -1.56
C SER A 179 -13.36 5.19 -2.25
N LEU A 180 -14.52 5.48 -2.86
CA LEU A 180 -14.86 6.84 -3.30
C LEU A 180 -15.37 7.74 -2.19
N THR A 181 -15.73 7.19 -1.05
CA THR A 181 -16.06 8.02 0.11
C THR A 181 -14.77 8.63 0.64
N GLY A 182 -14.07 9.30 -0.28
CA GLY A 182 -12.92 10.12 -0.03
C GLY A 182 -13.19 11.03 1.14
N VAL A 183 -12.12 11.36 1.83
CA VAL A 183 -12.06 12.06 3.10
C VAL A 183 -12.30 11.11 4.27
N THR A 184 -11.24 10.52 4.67
CA THR A 184 -10.98 9.81 5.90
C THR A 184 -11.68 10.46 7.10
N GLY A 185 -12.84 9.92 7.40
CA GLY A 185 -13.54 10.12 8.65
C GLY A 185 -14.13 8.79 9.02
N ALA A 186 -13.88 8.33 10.23
CA ALA A 186 -14.40 7.07 10.75
C ALA A 186 -15.92 6.98 10.53
N ARG A 187 -16.36 6.19 9.56
CA ARG A 187 -17.75 5.77 9.43
C ARG A 187 -17.87 4.33 9.89
N GLN A 188 -18.82 4.07 10.75
CA GLN A 188 -19.02 2.79 11.43
C GLN A 188 -19.59 1.68 10.53
N GLU A 189 -19.95 1.95 9.27
CA GLU A 189 -20.51 0.94 8.37
C GLU A 189 -19.98 1.08 6.94
N MET A 190 -19.61 -0.05 6.31
CA MET A 190 -19.37 -0.13 4.87
C MET A 190 -20.68 0.12 4.13
N GLY A 191 -20.73 1.16 3.29
CA GLY A 191 -21.91 1.42 2.48
C GLY A 191 -22.28 0.21 1.60
N SER A 192 -23.56 -0.02 1.38
CA SER A 192 -24.11 -1.14 0.58
C SER A 192 -23.51 -1.28 -0.83
N SER A 193 -22.88 -0.25 -1.37
CA SER A 193 -22.26 -0.24 -2.70
C SER A 193 -20.89 -0.94 -2.77
N VAL A 194 -20.23 -1.19 -1.63
CA VAL A 194 -18.89 -1.80 -1.62
C VAL A 194 -18.90 -3.26 -2.03
N PRO A 195 -19.76 -4.13 -1.46
CA PRO A 195 -19.85 -5.53 -1.89
C PRO A 195 -20.19 -5.67 -3.37
N ASP A 196 -21.08 -4.84 -3.91
CA ASP A 196 -21.45 -4.88 -5.34
C ASP A 196 -20.26 -4.51 -6.24
N PHE A 197 -19.51 -3.47 -5.87
CA PHE A 197 -18.30 -3.10 -6.59
C PHE A 197 -17.27 -4.24 -6.57
N ILE A 198 -16.98 -4.80 -5.40
CA ILE A 198 -16.01 -5.89 -5.28
C ILE A 198 -16.48 -7.14 -6.05
N ASN A 199 -17.77 -7.44 -6.06
CA ASN A 199 -18.31 -8.54 -6.86
C ASN A 199 -18.13 -8.30 -8.37
N ARG A 200 -18.24 -7.05 -8.85
CA ARG A 200 -17.92 -6.69 -10.24
C ARG A 200 -16.43 -6.96 -10.56
N VAL A 201 -15.52 -6.55 -9.66
CA VAL A 201 -14.08 -6.79 -9.81
C VAL A 201 -13.76 -8.29 -9.79
N LYS A 202 -14.34 -9.05 -8.85
CA LYS A 202 -14.12 -10.50 -8.71
C LYS A 202 -14.44 -11.29 -9.98
N LYS A 203 -15.42 -10.85 -10.76
CA LYS A 203 -15.79 -11.53 -12.02
C LYS A 203 -14.64 -11.59 -13.03
N HIS A 204 -13.71 -10.64 -12.96
CA HIS A 204 -12.63 -10.47 -13.93
C HIS A 204 -11.23 -10.62 -13.32
N ALA A 205 -11.10 -10.56 -11.98
CA ALA A 205 -9.81 -10.58 -11.28
C ALA A 205 -9.11 -11.94 -11.42
N LYS A 206 -7.86 -11.92 -11.85
CA LYS A 206 -6.95 -13.08 -11.94
C LYS A 206 -5.86 -13.04 -10.86
N VAL A 207 -5.75 -11.94 -10.15
CA VAL A 207 -4.82 -11.70 -9.06
C VAL A 207 -5.60 -11.34 -7.79
N PRO A 208 -5.01 -11.43 -6.60
CA PRO A 208 -5.67 -11.07 -5.35
C PRO A 208 -6.25 -9.65 -5.35
N ILE A 209 -7.26 -9.43 -4.51
CA ILE A 209 -7.90 -8.12 -4.32
C ILE A 209 -7.56 -7.63 -2.91
N ALA A 210 -6.99 -6.43 -2.81
CA ALA A 210 -6.81 -5.70 -1.56
C ALA A 210 -7.79 -4.53 -1.49
N ILE A 211 -8.32 -4.26 -0.29
CA ILE A 211 -9.34 -3.22 -0.07
C ILE A 211 -8.84 -2.20 0.95
N GLY A 212 -8.89 -0.91 0.58
CA GLY A 212 -8.62 0.23 1.45
C GLY A 212 -9.87 1.05 1.73
N PHE A 213 -10.57 0.75 2.84
CA PHE A 213 -11.85 1.38 3.21
C PHE A 213 -11.89 1.73 4.70
N GLY A 214 -11.08 2.66 5.16
CA GLY A 214 -11.16 3.14 6.55
C GLY A 214 -10.98 2.04 7.60
N ILE A 215 -10.15 1.06 7.30
CA ILE A 215 -9.84 -0.06 8.20
C ILE A 215 -9.11 0.47 9.43
N SER A 216 -9.61 0.15 10.62
CA SER A 216 -9.02 0.60 11.88
C SER A 216 -9.12 -0.44 13.01
N GLN A 217 -9.90 -1.49 12.82
CA GLN A 217 -10.17 -2.51 13.83
C GLN A 217 -10.24 -3.90 13.18
N ARG A 218 -9.97 -4.95 13.97
CA ARG A 218 -10.05 -6.34 13.54
C ARG A 218 -11.39 -6.71 12.89
N GLN A 219 -12.50 -6.25 13.47
CA GLN A 219 -13.83 -6.51 12.93
C GLN A 219 -13.99 -6.03 11.48
N HIS A 220 -13.32 -4.92 11.10
CA HIS A 220 -13.30 -4.45 9.72
C HIS A 220 -12.55 -5.44 8.82
N VAL A 221 -11.42 -6.00 9.27
CA VAL A 221 -10.66 -7.02 8.51
C VAL A 221 -11.50 -8.28 8.34
N GLU A 222 -12.14 -8.76 9.41
CA GLU A 222 -12.99 -9.95 9.40
C GLU A 222 -14.19 -9.80 8.44
N SER A 223 -14.82 -8.63 8.43
CA SER A 223 -15.94 -8.34 7.51
C SER A 223 -15.56 -8.39 6.03
N LEU A 224 -14.28 -8.18 5.71
CA LEU A 224 -13.76 -8.25 4.35
C LEU A 224 -13.34 -9.66 3.91
N SER A 225 -13.18 -10.60 4.83
CA SER A 225 -12.60 -11.94 4.57
C SER A 225 -13.35 -12.74 3.50
N THR A 226 -14.65 -12.51 3.35
CA THR A 226 -15.48 -13.17 2.32
C THR A 226 -15.41 -12.49 0.95
N ILE A 227 -14.95 -11.23 0.90
CA ILE A 227 -15.00 -10.42 -0.33
C ILE A 227 -13.63 -9.99 -0.85
N ALA A 228 -12.55 -10.11 -0.07
CA ALA A 228 -11.20 -9.70 -0.48
C ALA A 228 -10.13 -10.66 0.03
N ASN A 229 -8.88 -10.43 -0.38
CA ASN A 229 -7.71 -11.21 0.03
C ASN A 229 -6.83 -10.45 1.02
N ALA A 230 -6.90 -9.11 1.04
CA ALA A 230 -6.16 -8.28 1.99
C ALA A 230 -6.91 -6.99 2.32
N ALA A 231 -6.67 -6.48 3.53
CA ALA A 231 -7.12 -5.18 4.02
C ALA A 231 -5.95 -4.19 4.06
N VAL A 232 -6.13 -2.99 3.50
CA VAL A 232 -5.13 -1.92 3.57
C VAL A 232 -5.53 -0.94 4.67
N VAL A 233 -4.58 -0.64 5.56
CA VAL A 233 -4.78 0.28 6.69
C VAL A 233 -3.77 1.42 6.63
N GLY A 234 -4.25 2.63 6.44
CA GLY A 234 -3.41 3.84 6.33
C GLY A 234 -3.70 4.85 7.42
N SER A 235 -4.76 5.64 7.26
CA SER A 235 -5.06 6.79 8.12
C SER A 235 -5.13 6.43 9.61
N ALA A 236 -5.73 5.29 9.96
CA ALA A 236 -5.81 4.86 11.36
C ALA A 236 -4.42 4.59 11.96
N LEU A 237 -3.50 4.01 11.18
CA LEU A 237 -2.12 3.80 11.61
C LEU A 237 -1.38 5.14 11.75
N ILE A 238 -1.49 6.04 10.79
CA ILE A 238 -0.87 7.38 10.85
C ILE A 238 -1.39 8.17 12.06
N ASP A 239 -2.70 8.19 12.31
CA ASP A 239 -3.30 8.87 13.46
C ASP A 239 -2.84 8.25 14.79
N THR A 240 -2.63 6.94 14.84
CA THR A 240 -2.07 6.24 16.01
C THR A 240 -0.63 6.66 16.26
N ILE A 241 0.21 6.66 15.22
CA ILE A 241 1.61 7.09 15.30
C ILE A 241 1.73 8.54 15.79
N GLU A 242 0.90 9.43 15.28
CA GLU A 242 0.92 10.84 15.63
C GLU A 242 0.63 11.10 17.12
N LYS A 243 -0.28 10.32 17.70
CA LYS A 243 -0.67 10.40 19.10
C LYS A 243 0.29 9.69 20.07
N THR A 244 1.21 8.89 19.54
CA THR A 244 2.10 8.04 20.34
C THR A 244 3.44 8.73 20.60
N PRO A 245 3.94 8.77 21.86
CA PRO A 245 5.28 9.23 22.17
C PRO A 245 6.35 8.46 21.39
N THR A 246 7.44 9.12 21.02
CA THR A 246 8.49 8.53 20.18
C THR A 246 9.03 7.19 20.74
N SER A 247 9.21 7.12 22.07
CA SER A 247 9.69 5.90 22.75
C SER A 247 8.82 4.67 22.53
N ASP A 248 7.53 4.87 22.32
CA ASP A 248 6.53 3.80 22.34
C ASP A 248 6.05 3.40 20.94
N ARG A 249 6.36 4.22 19.92
CA ARG A 249 5.87 4.05 18.53
C ARG A 249 6.12 2.65 17.98
N ARG A 250 7.32 2.11 18.22
CA ARG A 250 7.69 0.80 17.71
C ARG A 250 6.75 -0.31 18.22
N GLU A 251 6.53 -0.35 19.53
CA GLU A 251 5.66 -1.36 20.13
C GLU A 251 4.18 -1.12 19.81
N VAL A 252 3.76 0.14 19.75
CA VAL A 252 2.38 0.49 19.40
C VAL A 252 2.03 0.07 17.97
N VAL A 253 2.91 0.33 16.97
CA VAL A 253 2.61 -0.08 15.58
C VAL A 253 2.66 -1.60 15.42
N LYS A 254 3.54 -2.30 16.15
CA LYS A 254 3.58 -3.76 16.18
C LYS A 254 2.28 -4.34 16.74
N SER A 255 1.86 -3.86 17.92
CA SER A 255 0.59 -4.28 18.55
C SER A 255 -0.60 -3.98 17.65
N PHE A 256 -0.66 -2.79 17.06
CA PHE A 256 -1.74 -2.40 16.15
C PHE A 256 -1.92 -3.39 14.98
N ILE A 257 -0.84 -3.84 14.36
CA ILE A 257 -0.93 -4.84 13.28
C ILE A 257 -1.27 -6.23 13.83
N SER A 258 -0.68 -6.62 14.97
CA SER A 258 -1.00 -7.90 15.63
C SER A 258 -2.49 -7.98 15.97
N ASP A 259 -3.10 -6.92 16.50
CA ASP A 259 -4.52 -6.85 16.81
C ASP A 259 -5.39 -7.00 15.55
N LEU A 260 -5.01 -6.37 14.43
CA LEU A 260 -5.70 -6.53 13.15
C LEU A 260 -5.60 -7.96 12.60
N LYS A 261 -4.47 -8.64 12.83
CA LYS A 261 -4.24 -10.05 12.44
C LYS A 261 -4.88 -11.03 13.41
N GLY A 262 -5.27 -10.59 14.60
CA GLY A 262 -5.89 -11.40 15.64
C GLY A 262 -4.91 -12.18 16.50
N GLY A 263 -3.71 -11.71 16.59
CA GLY A 263 -2.77 -12.09 17.63
C GLY A 263 -3.21 -11.45 18.95
N SER A 264 -3.29 -12.25 19.99
CA SER A 264 -3.48 -11.81 21.37
C SER A 264 -2.13 -11.49 21.99
#